data_473d371dbb6c53c07797cd6543b22dd7
#
_entry.id   473d371dbb6c53c07797cd6543b22dd7
#
_cell.length_a   1.000
_cell.length_b   1.000
_cell.length_c   1.000
_cell.angle_alpha   90.00
_cell.angle_beta   90.00
_cell.angle_gamma   90.00
#
_symmetry.space_group_name_H-M   'P 1'
#
loop_
_entity.id
_entity.type
_entity.pdbx_description
1 polymer ?
#
loop_
_entity_poly.entity_id
_entity_poly.type
_entity_poly.pdbx_seq_one_letter_code
_entity_poly.pdbx_strand_id
1 'polypeptide(L)'
;MKKFLLFSLALISISTFSQSRKKQDWTEYVRSSIDPHVKVMLPLGDNFLKDSFDYFYGFGIGGNLNIYKNFGLGVEYTYFLANVKNGDKFGYLGSPSMNNFDWYVFHKDKITEDFFVEKILGYSTYRMKSPYLDNSGKFSEGNGGLNLGVKAIYTIDNEGFQQVVFGTKLNFYNAKIGNQNPDIADYYSKAVFLNFSLAYRYNF
;
A
#
# COMPACT_ATOMS: atom_id res chain seq x y z
N MET A 1 0.82 15.43 -15.49
CA MET A 1 2.14 15.24 -14.84
C MET A 1 2.58 16.42 -13.97
N LYS A 2 2.61 17.69 -14.41
CA LYS A 2 3.08 18.85 -13.58
C LYS A 2 2.33 19.05 -12.26
N LYS A 3 1.01 18.82 -12.20
CA LYS A 3 0.20 18.98 -10.96
C LYS A 3 0.48 17.90 -9.92
N PHE A 4 0.89 16.71 -10.35
CA PHE A 4 1.24 15.60 -9.45
C PHE A 4 2.60 15.81 -8.77
N LEU A 5 3.55 16.39 -9.52
CA LEU A 5 4.87 16.74 -9.00
C LEU A 5 4.79 17.84 -7.92
N LEU A 6 3.90 18.82 -8.11
CA LEU A 6 3.65 19.89 -7.13
C LEU A 6 3.03 19.37 -5.83
N PHE A 7 2.13 18.38 -5.91
CA PHE A 7 1.53 17.78 -4.72
C PHE A 7 2.55 16.95 -3.93
N SER A 8 3.43 16.22 -4.63
CA SER A 8 4.53 15.47 -4.01
C SER A 8 5.57 16.38 -3.35
N LEU A 9 5.90 17.51 -3.97
CA LEU A 9 6.79 18.53 -3.41
C LEU A 9 6.17 19.25 -2.19
N ALA A 10 4.86 19.50 -2.20
CA ALA A 10 4.16 20.08 -1.05
C ALA A 10 4.15 19.13 0.17
N LEU A 11 3.97 17.83 -0.03
CA LEU A 11 4.05 16.82 1.04
C LEU A 11 5.46 16.71 1.64
N ILE A 12 6.49 16.88 0.83
CA ILE A 12 7.89 16.87 1.30
C ILE A 12 8.22 18.16 2.07
N SER A 13 7.68 19.32 1.65
CA SER A 13 7.94 20.59 2.31
C SER A 13 7.28 20.74 3.69
N ILE A 14 6.13 20.11 3.93
CA ILE A 14 5.47 20.13 5.24
C ILE A 14 6.33 19.44 6.31
N SER A 15 7.12 18.43 5.95
CA SER A 15 7.97 17.70 6.88
C SER A 15 9.26 18.42 7.27
N THR A 16 9.67 19.47 6.56
CA THR A 16 10.89 20.23 6.87
C THR A 16 10.68 21.36 7.89
N PHE A 17 9.44 21.78 8.14
CA PHE A 17 9.14 22.90 9.04
C PHE A 17 9.00 22.52 10.54
N SER A 18 9.00 21.24 10.88
CA SER A 18 8.79 20.76 12.27
C SER A 18 10.10 20.46 13.03
N GLN A 19 11.20 21.15 12.76
CA GLN A 19 12.43 20.95 13.55
C GLN A 19 12.52 21.92 14.72
N SER A 20 11.75 21.69 15.77
CA SER A 20 12.07 22.23 17.09
C SER A 20 13.24 21.42 17.68
N ARG A 21 14.38 22.10 17.92
CA ARG A 21 15.63 21.53 18.44
C ARG A 21 15.54 21.20 19.94
N LYS A 22 14.67 20.28 20.35
CA LYS A 22 14.83 19.60 21.64
C LYS A 22 15.61 18.31 21.40
N LYS A 23 16.57 18.02 22.29
CA LYS A 23 17.29 16.72 22.29
C LYS A 23 16.23 15.62 22.42
N GLN A 24 15.89 15.01 21.31
CA GLN A 24 14.80 14.07 21.18
C GLN A 24 15.34 12.69 21.54
N ASP A 25 14.79 12.04 22.55
CA ASP A 25 15.11 10.64 22.82
C ASP A 25 14.43 9.78 21.74
N TRP A 26 15.23 9.35 20.78
CA TRP A 26 14.77 8.66 19.57
C TRP A 26 14.31 7.23 19.83
N THR A 27 14.64 6.66 20.99
CA THR A 27 14.26 5.28 21.34
C THR A 27 12.79 5.16 21.67
N GLU A 28 12.12 6.26 22.00
CA GLU A 28 10.73 6.30 22.48
C GLU A 28 9.68 6.21 21.35
N TYR A 29 10.05 6.50 20.08
CA TYR A 29 9.07 6.70 19.02
C TYR A 29 8.89 5.54 18.05
N VAL A 30 9.87 4.68 17.91
CA VAL A 30 9.81 3.54 17.01
C VAL A 30 9.93 2.25 17.81
N ARG A 31 8.79 1.69 18.15
CA ARG A 31 8.68 0.37 18.76
C ARG A 31 8.31 -0.63 17.68
N SER A 32 8.66 -1.89 17.89
CA SER A 32 8.15 -2.97 17.06
C SER A 32 6.64 -3.10 17.25
N SER A 33 5.93 -3.44 16.19
CA SER A 33 4.46 -3.44 16.24
C SER A 33 3.83 -4.52 15.38
N ILE A 34 2.56 -4.79 15.68
CA ILE A 34 1.66 -5.58 14.85
C ILE A 34 0.47 -4.71 14.47
N ASP A 35 0.11 -4.73 13.17
CA ASP A 35 -0.87 -3.84 12.57
C ASP A 35 -1.96 -4.64 11.81
N PRO A 36 -2.99 -5.23 12.48
CA PRO A 36 -4.18 -5.69 11.78
C PRO A 36 -4.87 -4.53 11.07
N HIS A 37 -5.26 -4.72 9.80
CA HIS A 37 -5.76 -3.63 8.98
C HIS A 37 -6.83 -4.05 7.98
N VAL A 38 -7.63 -3.08 7.57
CA VAL A 38 -8.48 -3.15 6.39
C VAL A 38 -7.94 -2.20 5.33
N LYS A 39 -8.07 -2.58 4.05
CA LYS A 39 -7.59 -1.77 2.91
C LYS A 39 -8.63 -1.70 1.81
N VAL A 40 -8.63 -0.56 1.12
CA VAL A 40 -9.28 -0.38 -0.19
C VAL A 40 -8.21 0.04 -1.18
N MET A 41 -8.23 -0.59 -2.36
CA MET A 41 -7.26 -0.35 -3.40
C MET A 41 -7.99 -0.01 -4.70
N LEU A 42 -7.65 1.14 -5.28
CA LEU A 42 -8.26 1.69 -6.49
C LEU A 42 -7.26 1.57 -7.65
N PRO A 43 -7.62 0.86 -8.74
CA PRO A 43 -6.79 0.85 -9.94
C PRO A 43 -6.83 2.24 -10.62
N LEU A 44 -5.66 2.72 -11.05
CA LEU A 44 -5.49 4.01 -11.70
C LEU A 44 -4.84 3.86 -13.08
N GLY A 45 -5.02 4.88 -13.92
CA GLY A 45 -4.40 4.94 -15.25
C GLY A 45 -5.29 4.34 -16.34
N ASP A 46 -4.71 4.16 -17.53
CA ASP A 46 -5.38 3.58 -18.70
C ASP A 46 -4.79 2.18 -18.91
N ASN A 47 -5.45 1.18 -18.31
CA ASN A 47 -4.98 -0.20 -18.32
C ASN A 47 -6.12 -1.19 -18.06
N PHE A 48 -5.85 -2.45 -18.34
CA PHE A 48 -6.80 -3.55 -18.18
C PHE A 48 -7.44 -3.62 -16.78
N LEU A 49 -6.67 -3.39 -15.71
CA LEU A 49 -7.19 -3.49 -14.36
C LEU A 49 -8.18 -2.35 -14.04
N LYS A 50 -7.90 -1.14 -14.51
CA LYS A 50 -8.83 0.00 -14.35
C LYS A 50 -10.11 -0.18 -15.13
N ASP A 51 -10.03 -0.79 -16.28
CA ASP A 51 -11.20 -1.06 -17.13
C ASP A 51 -12.07 -2.20 -16.61
N SER A 52 -11.44 -3.20 -15.98
CA SER A 52 -12.09 -4.41 -15.49
C SER A 52 -12.62 -4.30 -14.06
N PHE A 53 -12.02 -3.47 -13.21
CA PHE A 53 -12.31 -3.40 -11.78
C PHE A 53 -12.59 -1.98 -11.31
N ASP A 54 -13.57 -1.81 -10.42
CA ASP A 54 -13.82 -0.54 -9.75
C ASP A 54 -12.85 -0.34 -8.57
N TYR A 55 -12.79 -1.33 -7.69
CA TYR A 55 -11.92 -1.35 -6.51
C TYR A 55 -11.68 -2.77 -6.02
N PHE A 56 -10.69 -2.88 -5.17
CA PHE A 56 -10.42 -4.06 -4.37
C PHE A 56 -10.55 -3.69 -2.90
N TYR A 57 -11.16 -4.56 -2.10
CA TYR A 57 -11.25 -4.38 -0.67
C TYR A 57 -10.70 -5.61 0.04
N GLY A 58 -10.05 -5.41 1.17
CA GLY A 58 -9.37 -6.51 1.81
C GLY A 58 -9.04 -6.25 3.27
N PHE A 59 -8.55 -7.31 3.90
CA PHE A 59 -8.06 -7.29 5.26
C PHE A 59 -6.71 -7.99 5.32
N GLY A 60 -5.92 -7.62 6.33
CA GLY A 60 -4.58 -8.15 6.46
C GLY A 60 -3.95 -7.85 7.80
N ILE A 61 -2.69 -8.18 7.86
CA ILE A 61 -1.85 -7.95 9.01
C ILE A 61 -0.50 -7.41 8.56
N GLY A 62 0.03 -6.46 9.30
CA GLY A 62 1.37 -5.92 9.13
C GLY A 62 2.20 -6.08 10.40
N GLY A 63 3.48 -5.80 10.27
CA GLY A 63 4.40 -5.70 11.37
C GLY A 63 5.53 -4.74 11.04
N ASN A 64 6.02 -4.04 12.06
CA ASN A 64 7.13 -3.11 11.93
C ASN A 64 8.22 -3.47 12.93
N LEU A 65 9.46 -3.36 12.48
CA LEU A 65 10.67 -3.54 13.29
C LEU A 65 11.45 -2.23 13.33
N ASN A 66 11.78 -1.76 14.50
CA ASN A 66 12.72 -0.67 14.67
C ASN A 66 14.13 -1.15 14.34
N ILE A 67 14.85 -0.40 13.51
CA ILE A 67 16.24 -0.70 13.16
C ILE A 67 17.18 0.35 13.77
N TYR A 68 16.88 1.62 13.56
CA TYR A 68 17.75 2.70 14.04
C TYR A 68 16.97 4.01 14.15
N LYS A 69 16.91 4.58 15.33
CA LYS A 69 16.23 5.86 15.61
C LYS A 69 14.78 5.82 15.06
N ASN A 70 14.48 6.69 14.10
CA ASN A 70 13.18 6.82 13.47
C ASN A 70 12.99 5.92 12.23
N PHE A 71 14.00 5.11 11.89
CA PHE A 71 13.96 4.23 10.74
C PHE A 71 13.62 2.79 11.16
N GLY A 72 12.85 2.14 10.34
CA GLY A 72 12.54 0.75 10.53
C GLY A 72 12.19 0.04 9.23
N LEU A 73 11.92 -1.25 9.37
CA LEU A 73 11.43 -2.13 8.31
C LEU A 73 10.00 -2.54 8.63
N GLY A 74 9.18 -2.60 7.61
CA GLY A 74 7.81 -3.06 7.72
C GLY A 74 7.49 -4.11 6.68
N VAL A 75 6.58 -5.01 7.06
CA VAL A 75 5.96 -5.99 6.17
C VAL A 75 4.45 -5.94 6.34
N GLU A 76 3.72 -6.15 5.26
CA GLU A 76 2.26 -6.25 5.29
C GLU A 76 1.80 -7.35 4.34
N TYR A 77 0.88 -8.17 4.79
CA TYR A 77 0.14 -9.11 3.98
C TYR A 77 -1.33 -8.71 3.96
N THR A 78 -1.93 -8.64 2.78
CA THR A 78 -3.35 -8.30 2.62
C THR A 78 -4.00 -9.26 1.62
N TYR A 79 -5.14 -9.79 1.99
CA TYR A 79 -6.04 -10.53 1.12
C TYR A 79 -7.15 -9.62 0.62
N PHE A 80 -7.28 -9.49 -0.70
CA PHE A 80 -8.28 -8.65 -1.35
C PHE A 80 -9.30 -9.47 -2.11
N LEU A 81 -10.52 -8.95 -2.13
CA LEU A 81 -11.59 -9.31 -3.04
C LEU A 81 -11.79 -8.18 -4.05
N ALA A 82 -12.02 -8.52 -5.31
CA ALA A 82 -12.20 -7.53 -6.35
C ALA A 82 -13.69 -7.29 -6.63
N ASN A 83 -14.04 -6.03 -6.88
CA ASN A 83 -15.31 -5.64 -7.47
C ASN A 83 -15.14 -5.51 -8.98
N VAL A 84 -15.73 -6.44 -9.71
CA VAL A 84 -15.67 -6.49 -11.19
C VAL A 84 -16.63 -5.46 -11.76
N LYS A 85 -16.09 -4.50 -12.51
CA LYS A 85 -16.84 -3.46 -13.19
C LYS A 85 -17.41 -3.91 -14.53
N ASN A 86 -16.62 -4.65 -15.29
CA ASN A 86 -16.97 -5.06 -16.65
C ASN A 86 -16.66 -6.55 -16.85
N GLY A 87 -17.69 -7.38 -16.69
CA GLY A 87 -17.58 -8.83 -16.84
C GLY A 87 -17.23 -9.25 -18.28
N ASP A 88 -17.69 -8.51 -19.29
CA ASP A 88 -17.41 -8.84 -20.70
C ASP A 88 -15.93 -8.69 -21.04
N LYS A 89 -15.26 -7.67 -20.47
CA LYS A 89 -13.81 -7.48 -20.62
C LYS A 89 -13.01 -8.50 -19.82
N PHE A 90 -13.54 -8.97 -18.70
CA PHE A 90 -12.88 -9.94 -17.84
C PHE A 90 -13.05 -11.38 -18.34
N GLY A 91 -14.02 -11.62 -19.25
CA GLY A 91 -14.27 -12.91 -19.88
C GLY A 91 -14.96 -13.92 -18.97
N TYR A 92 -14.76 -15.22 -19.28
CA TYR A 92 -15.37 -16.34 -18.52
C TYR A 92 -14.69 -16.62 -17.18
N LEU A 93 -14.28 -15.57 -16.45
CA LEU A 93 -13.65 -15.67 -15.14
C LEU A 93 -14.62 -15.23 -14.04
N GLY A 94 -14.61 -15.95 -12.93
CA GLY A 94 -15.32 -15.55 -11.72
C GLY A 94 -14.61 -14.41 -10.98
N SER A 95 -15.23 -13.90 -9.93
CA SER A 95 -14.68 -12.79 -9.13
C SER A 95 -13.29 -13.12 -8.61
N PRO A 96 -12.27 -12.30 -8.93
CA PRO A 96 -10.91 -12.57 -8.51
C PRO A 96 -10.68 -12.24 -7.05
N SER A 97 -9.76 -12.99 -6.45
CA SER A 97 -9.11 -12.66 -5.21
C SER A 97 -7.65 -12.32 -5.45
N MET A 98 -7.07 -11.48 -4.61
CA MET A 98 -5.68 -11.08 -4.74
C MET A 98 -4.98 -11.11 -3.39
N ASN A 99 -3.83 -11.77 -3.36
CA ASN A 99 -2.91 -11.68 -2.24
C ASN A 99 -1.89 -10.61 -2.55
N ASN A 100 -1.66 -9.70 -1.63
CA ASN A 100 -0.64 -8.67 -1.74
C ASN A 100 0.33 -8.78 -0.57
N PHE A 101 1.61 -8.74 -0.86
CA PHE A 101 2.67 -8.72 0.12
C PHE A 101 3.55 -7.49 -0.14
N ASP A 102 3.65 -6.63 0.89
CA ASP A 102 4.46 -5.41 0.88
C ASP A 102 5.62 -5.58 1.86
N TRP A 103 6.80 -5.13 1.48
CA TRP A 103 7.89 -4.90 2.39
C TRP A 103 8.50 -3.52 2.09
N TYR A 104 8.84 -2.79 3.14
CA TYR A 104 9.22 -1.40 3.03
C TYR A 104 10.17 -0.97 4.13
N VAL A 105 10.94 0.06 3.84
CA VAL A 105 11.59 0.89 4.83
C VAL A 105 10.66 2.04 5.18
N PHE A 106 10.70 2.49 6.42
CA PHE A 106 9.95 3.65 6.84
C PHE A 106 10.80 4.61 7.67
N HIS A 107 10.40 5.87 7.63
CA HIS A 107 10.88 6.92 8.51
C HIS A 107 9.70 7.56 9.22
N LYS A 108 9.74 7.61 10.56
CA LYS A 108 8.66 8.10 11.42
C LYS A 108 9.03 9.44 12.02
N ASP A 109 8.22 10.47 11.75
CA ASP A 109 8.36 11.81 12.35
C ASP A 109 7.31 12.02 13.43
N LYS A 110 7.72 12.56 14.57
CA LYS A 110 6.81 13.04 15.62
C LYS A 110 6.35 14.45 15.27
N ILE A 111 5.04 14.64 15.17
CA ILE A 111 4.43 15.95 14.91
C ILE A 111 3.93 16.59 16.21
N THR A 112 3.19 15.81 17.02
CA THR A 112 2.78 16.19 18.39
C THR A 112 3.06 15.03 19.35
N GLU A 113 2.66 15.15 20.62
CA GLU A 113 2.82 14.07 21.61
C GLU A 113 2.12 12.77 21.14
N ASP A 114 0.95 12.88 20.54
CA ASP A 114 0.11 11.73 20.16
C ASP A 114 0.05 11.49 18.65
N PHE A 115 0.60 12.40 17.83
CA PHE A 115 0.48 12.32 16.38
C PHE A 115 1.83 12.19 15.68
N PHE A 116 1.93 11.16 14.83
CA PHE A 116 3.14 10.84 14.05
C PHE A 116 2.79 10.69 12.57
N VAL A 117 3.79 10.92 11.73
CA VAL A 117 3.73 10.67 10.29
C VAL A 117 4.85 9.71 9.92
N GLU A 118 4.47 8.62 9.26
CA GLU A 118 5.40 7.59 8.79
C GLU A 118 5.45 7.63 7.25
N LYS A 119 6.63 7.86 6.70
CA LYS A 119 6.91 7.86 5.26
C LYS A 119 7.43 6.48 4.87
N ILE A 120 6.93 5.94 3.78
CA ILE A 120 7.18 4.56 3.37
C ILE A 120 7.75 4.55 1.96
N LEU A 121 8.77 3.72 1.76
CA LEU A 121 9.29 3.36 0.44
C LEU A 121 9.60 1.87 0.43
N GLY A 122 9.13 1.15 -0.56
CA GLY A 122 9.33 -0.29 -0.58
C GLY A 122 8.99 -0.96 -1.89
N TYR A 123 8.76 -2.25 -1.78
CA TYR A 123 8.40 -3.12 -2.88
C TYR A 123 7.17 -3.95 -2.52
N SER A 124 6.27 -4.09 -3.47
CA SER A 124 5.03 -4.86 -3.33
C SER A 124 5.00 -5.98 -4.34
N THR A 125 4.48 -7.11 -3.94
CA THR A 125 4.11 -8.18 -4.87
C THR A 125 2.63 -8.50 -4.70
N TYR A 126 1.96 -8.80 -5.80
CA TYR A 126 0.62 -9.33 -5.75
C TYR A 126 0.50 -10.64 -6.54
N ARG A 127 -0.47 -11.44 -6.15
CA ARG A 127 -0.92 -12.61 -6.90
C ARG A 127 -2.43 -12.63 -6.95
N MET A 128 -2.97 -12.38 -8.13
CA MET A 128 -4.39 -12.46 -8.43
C MET A 128 -4.76 -13.87 -8.88
N LYS A 129 -5.88 -14.37 -8.43
CA LYS A 129 -6.45 -15.66 -8.81
C LYS A 129 -7.91 -15.48 -9.13
N SER A 130 -8.35 -15.99 -10.28
CA SER A 130 -9.74 -16.03 -10.70
C SER A 130 -10.13 -17.44 -11.09
N PRO A 131 -11.21 -18.00 -10.54
CA PRO A 131 -11.72 -19.28 -11.01
C PRO A 131 -12.32 -19.10 -12.41
N TYR A 132 -12.22 -20.12 -13.27
CA TYR A 132 -13.02 -20.17 -14.48
C TYR A 132 -14.50 -20.46 -14.14
N LEU A 133 -15.44 -19.87 -14.87
CA LEU A 133 -16.87 -20.06 -14.63
C LEU A 133 -17.34 -21.50 -14.84
N ASP A 134 -16.64 -22.25 -15.66
CA ASP A 134 -16.90 -23.68 -15.95
C ASP A 134 -16.25 -24.63 -14.93
N ASN A 135 -15.60 -24.07 -13.87
CA ASN A 135 -14.85 -24.81 -12.86
C ASN A 135 -13.68 -25.65 -13.40
N SER A 136 -13.24 -25.43 -14.65
CA SER A 136 -12.15 -26.17 -15.30
C SER A 136 -10.76 -25.87 -14.71
N GLY A 137 -10.63 -24.82 -13.88
CA GLY A 137 -9.38 -24.42 -13.27
C GLY A 137 -9.38 -23.01 -12.71
N LYS A 138 -8.18 -22.45 -12.57
CA LYS A 138 -7.97 -21.08 -12.05
C LYS A 138 -6.93 -20.37 -12.89
N PHE A 139 -7.28 -19.18 -13.35
CA PHE A 139 -6.30 -18.23 -13.86
C PHE A 139 -5.50 -17.64 -12.70
N SER A 140 -4.20 -17.54 -12.84
CA SER A 140 -3.32 -16.93 -11.81
C SER A 140 -2.30 -16.03 -12.47
N GLU A 141 -2.29 -14.77 -12.05
CA GLU A 141 -1.31 -13.78 -12.45
C GLU A 141 -0.63 -13.21 -11.21
N GLY A 142 0.67 -12.95 -11.30
CA GLY A 142 1.43 -12.35 -10.21
C GLY A 142 2.44 -11.35 -10.72
N ASN A 143 2.62 -10.29 -9.96
CA ASN A 143 3.48 -9.19 -10.33
C ASN A 143 4.11 -8.51 -9.13
N GLY A 144 5.13 -7.69 -9.38
CA GLY A 144 5.78 -6.90 -8.36
C GLY A 144 6.18 -5.51 -8.86
N GLY A 145 6.40 -4.61 -7.92
CA GLY A 145 6.80 -3.25 -8.23
C GLY A 145 7.02 -2.39 -7.00
N LEU A 146 7.39 -1.15 -7.24
CA LEU A 146 7.68 -0.19 -6.18
C LEU A 146 6.39 0.26 -5.48
N ASN A 147 6.50 0.56 -4.19
CA ASN A 147 5.49 1.27 -3.45
C ASN A 147 6.06 2.48 -2.72
N LEU A 148 5.24 3.51 -2.60
CA LEU A 148 5.55 4.67 -1.79
C LEU A 148 4.27 5.14 -1.09
N GLY A 149 4.41 5.63 0.14
CA GLY A 149 3.23 6.04 0.89
C GLY A 149 3.53 6.82 2.15
N VAL A 150 2.44 7.17 2.82
CA VAL A 150 2.45 7.89 4.08
C VAL A 150 1.40 7.27 5.00
N LYS A 151 1.74 7.15 6.28
CA LYS A 151 0.78 6.78 7.34
C LYS A 151 0.69 7.92 8.35
N ALA A 152 -0.52 8.32 8.68
CA ALA A 152 -0.83 9.16 9.83
C ALA A 152 -1.16 8.25 11.01
N ILE A 153 -0.52 8.47 12.14
CA ILE A 153 -0.57 7.60 13.31
C ILE A 153 -1.00 8.43 14.50
N TYR A 154 -2.07 8.00 15.17
CA TYR A 154 -2.57 8.64 16.37
C TYR A 154 -2.53 7.65 17.54
N THR A 155 -1.85 8.05 18.62
CA THR A 155 -1.75 7.28 19.86
C THR A 155 -3.02 7.48 20.69
N ILE A 156 -3.62 6.38 21.16
CA ILE A 156 -4.90 6.40 21.88
C ILE A 156 -4.76 6.08 23.37
N ASP A 157 -3.56 5.72 23.81
CA ASP A 157 -3.24 5.45 25.21
C ASP A 157 -2.05 6.29 25.68
N ASN A 158 -1.95 6.51 26.99
CA ASN A 158 -0.89 7.32 27.59
C ASN A 158 0.50 6.65 27.54
N GLU A 159 0.58 5.36 27.33
CA GLU A 159 1.81 4.58 27.30
C GLU A 159 2.39 4.39 25.90
N GLY A 160 1.62 4.75 24.87
CA GLY A 160 2.04 4.66 23.47
C GLY A 160 2.03 3.26 22.88
N PHE A 161 1.35 2.31 23.54
CA PHE A 161 1.23 0.94 23.03
C PHE A 161 0.15 0.81 21.95
N GLN A 162 -0.90 1.60 22.05
CA GLN A 162 -2.07 1.48 21.18
C GLN A 162 -2.18 2.69 20.26
N GLN A 163 -2.31 2.43 18.97
CA GLN A 163 -2.37 3.47 17.94
C GLN A 163 -3.42 3.13 16.88
N VAL A 164 -4.07 4.17 16.37
CA VAL A 164 -4.85 4.10 15.13
C VAL A 164 -4.00 4.64 14.00
N VAL A 165 -3.96 3.92 12.89
CA VAL A 165 -3.13 4.24 11.73
C VAL A 165 -4.00 4.38 10.50
N PHE A 166 -3.95 5.54 9.87
CA PHE A 166 -4.52 5.78 8.55
C PHE A 166 -3.39 5.87 7.53
N GLY A 167 -3.42 5.02 6.53
CA GLY A 167 -2.39 4.94 5.48
C GLY A 167 -2.90 5.27 4.11
N THR A 168 -2.06 5.91 3.30
CA THR A 168 -2.24 6.01 1.86
C THR A 168 -0.95 5.59 1.16
N LYS A 169 -1.07 4.80 0.09
CA LYS A 169 0.07 4.22 -0.62
C LYS A 169 -0.20 4.12 -2.11
N LEU A 170 0.78 4.45 -2.92
CA LEU A 170 0.82 4.18 -4.36
C LEU A 170 1.68 2.96 -4.63
N ASN A 171 1.13 2.00 -5.36
CA ASN A 171 1.84 0.82 -5.82
C ASN A 171 1.97 0.88 -7.35
N PHE A 172 3.18 0.68 -7.84
CA PHE A 172 3.50 0.65 -9.27
C PHE A 172 3.93 -0.75 -9.62
N TYR A 173 3.09 -1.49 -10.31
CA TYR A 173 3.38 -2.84 -10.75
C TYR A 173 3.70 -2.87 -12.23
N ASN A 174 4.60 -3.74 -12.62
CA ASN A 174 4.99 -3.93 -14.02
C ASN A 174 5.09 -5.42 -14.33
N ALA A 175 4.01 -5.97 -14.91
CA ALA A 175 4.02 -7.32 -15.48
C ALA A 175 4.82 -7.29 -16.79
N LYS A 176 5.73 -8.23 -16.94
CA LYS A 176 6.42 -8.42 -18.23
C LYS A 176 5.58 -9.32 -19.12
N ILE A 177 4.52 -8.77 -19.70
CA ILE A 177 3.72 -9.48 -20.70
C ILE A 177 4.35 -9.21 -22.06
N GLY A 178 4.94 -10.26 -22.65
CA GLY A 178 5.50 -10.16 -24.00
C GLY A 178 4.38 -10.12 -25.04
N ASN A 179 4.27 -9.02 -25.78
CA ASN A 179 3.45 -8.90 -26.98
C ASN A 179 4.26 -8.22 -28.07
N GLN A 180 4.01 -8.58 -29.33
CA GLN A 180 4.66 -7.95 -30.48
C GLN A 180 4.21 -6.48 -30.67
N ASN A 181 3.01 -6.15 -30.23
CA ASN A 181 2.50 -4.78 -30.20
C ASN A 181 2.78 -4.17 -28.80
N PRO A 182 3.62 -3.11 -28.72
CA PRO A 182 4.00 -2.48 -27.46
C PRO A 182 2.81 -1.84 -26.73
N ASP A 183 1.81 -1.30 -27.45
CA ASP A 183 0.64 -0.68 -26.83
C ASP A 183 -0.23 -1.73 -26.11
N ILE A 184 -0.37 -2.93 -26.72
CA ILE A 184 -1.07 -4.06 -26.08
C ILE A 184 -0.26 -4.55 -24.87
N ALA A 185 1.06 -4.69 -25.01
CA ALA A 185 1.93 -5.08 -23.90
C ALA A 185 1.80 -4.11 -22.73
N ASP A 186 1.84 -2.81 -22.99
CA ASP A 186 1.71 -1.75 -21.97
C ASP A 186 0.35 -1.78 -21.26
N TYR A 187 -0.74 -1.95 -22.01
CA TYR A 187 -2.11 -2.01 -21.47
C TYR A 187 -2.30 -3.13 -20.44
N TYR A 188 -1.70 -4.29 -20.68
CA TYR A 188 -1.78 -5.43 -19.75
C TYR A 188 -0.67 -5.48 -18.71
N SER A 189 0.46 -4.81 -18.95
CA SER A 189 1.65 -4.93 -18.08
C SER A 189 1.70 -3.89 -16.97
N LYS A 190 1.21 -2.68 -17.22
CA LYS A 190 1.33 -1.56 -16.26
C LYS A 190 0.09 -1.48 -15.38
N ALA A 191 0.30 -1.47 -14.08
CA ALA A 191 -0.76 -1.26 -13.12
C ALA A 191 -0.31 -0.27 -12.04
N VAL A 192 -1.12 0.74 -11.81
CA VAL A 192 -0.93 1.69 -10.71
C VAL A 192 -2.13 1.60 -9.80
N PHE A 193 -1.88 1.46 -8.50
CA PHE A 193 -2.94 1.42 -7.51
C PHE A 193 -2.75 2.49 -6.45
N LEU A 194 -3.86 3.15 -6.11
CA LEU A 194 -3.95 3.98 -4.92
C LEU A 194 -4.62 3.17 -3.80
N ASN A 195 -3.91 3.03 -2.70
CA ASN A 195 -4.40 2.30 -1.53
C ASN A 195 -4.74 3.25 -0.40
N PHE A 196 -5.83 2.93 0.30
CA PHE A 196 -6.19 3.51 1.59
C PHE A 196 -6.29 2.38 2.60
N SER A 197 -5.73 2.59 3.80
CA SER A 197 -5.77 1.61 4.88
C SER A 197 -6.16 2.25 6.20
N LEU A 198 -6.87 1.48 7.00
CA LEU A 198 -7.12 1.77 8.40
C LEU A 198 -6.62 0.57 9.21
N ALA A 199 -5.75 0.83 10.18
CA ALA A 199 -5.18 -0.20 11.03
C ALA A 199 -5.30 0.17 12.51
N TYR A 200 -5.37 -0.85 13.34
CA TYR A 200 -5.05 -0.76 14.75
C TYR A 200 -3.62 -1.28 14.93
N ARG A 201 -2.78 -0.48 15.57
CA ARG A 201 -1.38 -0.84 15.83
C ARG A 201 -1.19 -1.10 17.31
N TYR A 202 -0.59 -2.24 17.62
CA TYR A 202 -0.11 -2.54 18.95
C TYR A 202 1.42 -2.58 18.95
N ASN A 203 2.04 -1.69 19.74
CA ASN A 203 3.48 -1.60 19.93
C ASN A 203 3.92 -2.46 21.13
N PHE A 204 5.12 -3.02 21.07
CA PHE A 204 5.72 -3.84 22.14
C PHE A 204 7.24 -3.67 22.23
#